data_7b133ac03040794c8dba637009508ed2
#
_entry.id   7b133ac03040794c8dba637009508ed2
#
_cell.length_a   1.000
_cell.length_b   1.000
_cell.length_c   1.000
_cell.angle_alpha   90.00
_cell.angle_beta   90.00
_cell.angle_gamma   90.00
#
_symmetry.space_group_name_H-M   'P 1'
#
loop_
_entity.id
_entity.type
_entity.pdbx_description
1 polymer ?
#
loop_
_entity_poly.entity_id
_entity_poly.type
_entity_poly.pdbx_seq_one_letter_code
_entity_poly.pdbx_strand_id
1 'polypeptide(L)'
;MSDNSLKVLLIEDNPGDAFLMKFYLGESSSPTFETFHAETIKQAYELLEQHSFDIILQDLNLPDSHGIDSIKNLLEKYPGNLVLVLTGLTDEEVGLETVRYGAQDFLVKGKFDGKVLITSLMFAYERFKLNSKLSKIQEEIDLRKTRFDNLQRFLEIGVTEIHKNEDKVFLSTNAKRMLTIDAKGNFFAKDSFTTFFSTFPDLNSASGKVTIQSASGVAASVEFQEFDDKILGVIRLS
;
A
#
# COMPACT_ATOMS: atom_id res chain seq x y z
N MET A 1 17.43 -14.23 -19.69
CA MET A 1 16.62 -13.12 -20.25
C MET A 1 15.24 -13.34 -19.68
N SER A 2 14.75 -12.48 -18.81
CA SER A 2 13.39 -12.62 -18.27
C SER A 2 12.43 -12.43 -19.44
N ASP A 3 11.59 -13.42 -19.66
CA ASP A 3 10.50 -13.39 -20.65
C ASP A 3 9.62 -12.17 -20.28
N ASN A 4 9.74 -11.08 -21.05
CA ASN A 4 9.01 -9.83 -20.78
C ASN A 4 7.64 -9.89 -21.47
N SER A 5 6.95 -11.04 -21.32
CA SER A 5 5.62 -11.27 -21.84
C SER A 5 4.58 -11.01 -20.75
N LEU A 6 3.60 -10.16 -21.02
CA LEU A 6 2.50 -9.86 -20.14
C LEU A 6 1.23 -10.59 -20.60
N LYS A 7 0.52 -11.22 -19.68
CA LYS A 7 -0.75 -11.87 -19.95
C LYS A 7 -1.89 -10.89 -19.85
N VAL A 8 -2.62 -10.73 -20.95
CA VAL A 8 -3.76 -9.82 -21.07
C VAL A 8 -5.04 -10.62 -21.26
N LEU A 9 -6.04 -10.39 -20.41
CA LEU A 9 -7.40 -10.83 -20.63
C LEU A 9 -8.18 -9.70 -21.30
N LEU A 10 -8.59 -9.87 -22.54
CA LEU A 10 -9.48 -8.97 -23.27
C LEU A 10 -10.91 -9.48 -23.13
N ILE A 11 -11.82 -8.67 -22.60
CA ILE A 11 -13.25 -8.96 -22.46
C ILE A 11 -13.99 -8.01 -23.37
N GLU A 12 -14.45 -8.51 -24.53
CA GLU A 12 -15.01 -7.71 -25.62
C GLU A 12 -15.89 -8.61 -26.49
N ASP A 13 -17.15 -8.27 -26.66
CA ASP A 13 -18.11 -9.06 -27.44
C ASP A 13 -18.14 -8.67 -28.92
N ASN A 14 -17.75 -7.43 -29.26
CA ASN A 14 -17.67 -7.00 -30.65
C ASN A 14 -16.43 -7.60 -31.34
N PRO A 15 -16.59 -8.45 -32.37
CA PRO A 15 -15.47 -9.11 -33.00
C PRO A 15 -14.52 -8.14 -33.72
N GLY A 16 -15.01 -6.99 -34.19
CA GLY A 16 -14.20 -5.96 -34.85
C GLY A 16 -13.29 -5.25 -33.85
N ASP A 17 -13.83 -4.85 -32.69
CA ASP A 17 -13.06 -4.22 -31.62
C ASP A 17 -12.08 -5.21 -31.01
N ALA A 18 -12.50 -6.45 -30.77
CA ALA A 18 -11.63 -7.50 -30.27
C ALA A 18 -10.44 -7.77 -31.22
N PHE A 19 -10.71 -7.82 -32.54
CA PHE A 19 -9.65 -7.97 -33.55
C PHE A 19 -8.67 -6.80 -33.50
N LEU A 20 -9.20 -5.56 -33.45
CA LEU A 20 -8.38 -4.35 -33.41
C LEU A 20 -7.47 -4.30 -32.17
N MET A 21 -8.02 -4.62 -30.98
CA MET A 21 -7.24 -4.67 -29.75
C MET A 21 -6.12 -5.72 -29.84
N LYS A 22 -6.44 -6.94 -30.30
CA LYS A 22 -5.46 -8.01 -30.51
C LYS A 22 -4.37 -7.61 -31.51
N PHE A 23 -4.76 -6.93 -32.59
CA PHE A 23 -3.81 -6.42 -33.58
C PHE A 23 -2.85 -5.40 -32.96
N TYR A 24 -3.36 -4.40 -32.22
CA TYR A 24 -2.53 -3.42 -31.55
C TYR A 24 -1.58 -4.03 -30.51
N LEU A 25 -2.05 -4.98 -29.71
CA LEU A 25 -1.19 -5.70 -28.75
C LEU A 25 -0.13 -6.53 -29.43
N GLY A 26 -0.44 -7.13 -30.57
CA GLY A 26 0.49 -7.95 -31.38
C GLY A 26 1.60 -7.15 -32.05
N GLU A 27 1.43 -5.84 -32.26
CA GLU A 27 2.48 -4.98 -32.83
C GLU A 27 3.61 -4.66 -31.82
N SER A 28 3.39 -4.92 -30.53
CA SER A 28 4.39 -4.65 -29.50
C SER A 28 5.49 -5.70 -29.50
N SER A 29 6.72 -5.27 -29.65
CA SER A 29 7.91 -6.13 -29.60
C SER A 29 8.54 -6.20 -28.21
N SER A 30 8.27 -5.22 -27.33
CA SER A 30 8.76 -5.19 -25.95
C SER A 30 7.94 -4.21 -25.08
N PRO A 31 7.17 -4.74 -24.08
CA PRO A 31 6.93 -6.16 -23.83
C PRO A 31 6.10 -6.81 -24.93
N THR A 32 6.12 -8.13 -25.01
CA THR A 32 5.13 -8.90 -25.78
C THR A 32 3.89 -9.13 -24.94
N PHE A 33 2.73 -9.30 -25.59
CA PHE A 33 1.47 -9.57 -24.91
C PHE A 33 0.91 -10.95 -25.34
N GLU A 34 0.66 -11.81 -24.35
CA GLU A 34 -0.08 -13.04 -24.54
C GLU A 34 -1.57 -12.72 -24.25
N THR A 35 -2.38 -12.66 -25.32
CA THR A 35 -3.77 -12.21 -25.21
C THR A 35 -4.75 -13.37 -25.17
N PHE A 36 -5.52 -13.44 -24.09
CA PHE A 36 -6.71 -14.30 -23.95
C PHE A 36 -7.95 -13.46 -24.20
N HIS A 37 -9.00 -14.08 -24.75
CA HIS A 37 -10.21 -13.37 -25.13
C HIS A 37 -11.45 -14.04 -24.56
N ALA A 38 -12.36 -13.23 -24.02
CA ALA A 38 -13.69 -13.60 -23.56
C ALA A 38 -14.71 -12.64 -24.21
N GLU A 39 -15.82 -13.17 -24.69
CA GLU A 39 -16.93 -12.40 -25.28
C GLU A 39 -17.98 -12.01 -24.21
N THR A 40 -17.86 -12.57 -23.00
CA THR A 40 -18.80 -12.35 -21.90
C THR A 40 -18.05 -12.30 -20.57
N ILE A 41 -18.67 -11.65 -19.57
CA ILE A 41 -18.08 -11.63 -18.21
C ILE A 41 -18.04 -13.02 -17.59
N LYS A 42 -19.00 -13.89 -17.96
CA LYS A 42 -18.99 -15.28 -17.50
C LYS A 42 -17.78 -16.06 -18.01
N GLN A 43 -17.46 -15.96 -19.29
CA GLN A 43 -16.25 -16.59 -19.87
C GLN A 43 -14.98 -16.00 -19.26
N ALA A 44 -14.97 -14.68 -18.98
CA ALA A 44 -13.85 -14.04 -18.32
C ALA A 44 -13.60 -14.63 -16.92
N TYR A 45 -14.65 -14.89 -16.15
CA TYR A 45 -14.53 -15.54 -14.84
C TYR A 45 -13.98 -16.95 -14.94
N GLU A 46 -14.41 -17.73 -15.93
CA GLU A 46 -13.88 -19.08 -16.18
C GLU A 46 -12.38 -19.06 -16.49
N LEU A 47 -11.92 -18.07 -17.26
CA LEU A 47 -10.49 -17.87 -17.54
C LEU A 47 -9.70 -17.39 -16.31
N LEU A 48 -10.28 -16.48 -15.50
CA LEU A 48 -9.66 -15.99 -14.25
C LEU A 48 -9.53 -17.06 -13.17
N GLU A 49 -10.36 -18.10 -13.20
CA GLU A 49 -10.23 -19.26 -12.31
C GLU A 49 -9.10 -20.22 -12.75
N GLN A 50 -8.74 -20.21 -14.03
CA GLN A 50 -7.74 -21.12 -14.60
C GLN A 50 -6.36 -20.48 -14.79
N HIS A 51 -6.32 -19.17 -14.95
CA HIS A 51 -5.12 -18.41 -15.29
C HIS A 51 -4.99 -17.15 -14.43
N SER A 52 -3.75 -16.73 -14.23
CA SER A 52 -3.44 -15.38 -13.71
C SER A 52 -3.15 -14.44 -14.87
N PHE A 53 -3.63 -13.21 -14.76
CA PHE A 53 -3.42 -12.17 -15.76
C PHE A 53 -2.72 -10.96 -15.14
N ASP A 54 -1.85 -10.33 -15.93
CA ASP A 54 -1.19 -9.09 -15.55
C ASP A 54 -2.09 -7.88 -15.77
N ILE A 55 -2.92 -7.94 -16.82
CA ILE A 55 -3.81 -6.86 -17.26
C ILE A 55 -5.16 -7.44 -17.68
N ILE A 56 -6.24 -6.80 -17.27
CA ILE A 56 -7.59 -7.05 -17.78
C ILE A 56 -8.03 -5.80 -18.55
N LEU A 57 -8.37 -5.99 -19.83
CA LEU A 57 -9.03 -4.99 -20.65
C LEU A 57 -10.51 -5.37 -20.77
N GLN A 58 -11.40 -4.55 -20.22
CA GLN A 58 -12.83 -4.86 -20.20
C GLN A 58 -13.65 -3.77 -20.90
N ASP A 59 -14.48 -4.19 -21.86
CA ASP A 59 -15.54 -3.32 -22.38
C ASP A 59 -16.63 -3.08 -21.34
N LEU A 60 -17.16 -1.87 -21.30
CA LEU A 60 -18.27 -1.51 -20.43
C LEU A 60 -19.59 -2.18 -20.81
N ASN A 61 -19.79 -2.46 -22.10
CA ASN A 61 -21.06 -2.93 -22.63
C ASN A 61 -20.92 -4.38 -23.15
N LEU A 62 -21.11 -5.34 -22.26
CA LEU A 62 -21.10 -6.76 -22.59
C LEU A 62 -22.53 -7.32 -22.63
N PRO A 63 -22.80 -8.42 -23.36
CA PRO A 63 -24.15 -8.97 -23.49
C PRO A 63 -24.75 -9.47 -22.17
N ASP A 64 -23.91 -9.84 -21.21
CA ASP A 64 -24.30 -10.38 -19.91
C ASP A 64 -23.98 -9.46 -18.73
N SER A 65 -23.42 -8.26 -18.99
CA SER A 65 -23.10 -7.29 -17.95
C SER A 65 -22.87 -5.89 -18.51
N HIS A 66 -23.38 -4.86 -17.86
CA HIS A 66 -23.34 -3.50 -18.40
C HIS A 66 -22.85 -2.46 -17.38
N GLY A 67 -22.12 -1.46 -17.90
CA GLY A 67 -21.74 -0.26 -17.18
C GLY A 67 -20.85 -0.50 -15.98
N ILE A 68 -20.93 0.39 -15.02
CA ILE A 68 -20.11 0.42 -13.82
C ILE A 68 -20.22 -0.84 -12.96
N ASP A 69 -21.41 -1.42 -12.85
CA ASP A 69 -21.61 -2.58 -11.96
C ASP A 69 -20.83 -3.80 -12.45
N SER A 70 -20.60 -3.93 -13.76
CA SER A 70 -19.72 -4.93 -14.33
C SER A 70 -18.29 -4.81 -13.77
N ILE A 71 -17.76 -3.60 -13.76
CA ILE A 71 -16.40 -3.31 -13.27
C ILE A 71 -16.32 -3.50 -11.76
N LYS A 72 -17.30 -3.02 -10.99
CA LYS A 72 -17.35 -3.21 -9.53
C LYS A 72 -17.32 -4.68 -9.15
N ASN A 73 -18.18 -5.49 -9.78
CA ASN A 73 -18.24 -6.92 -9.50
C ASN A 73 -16.93 -7.64 -9.83
N LEU A 74 -16.26 -7.25 -10.94
CA LEU A 74 -14.95 -7.79 -11.29
C LEU A 74 -13.89 -7.43 -10.27
N LEU A 75 -13.80 -6.15 -9.86
CA LEU A 75 -12.82 -5.67 -8.88
C LEU A 75 -13.05 -6.26 -7.49
N GLU A 76 -14.30 -6.42 -7.06
CA GLU A 76 -14.64 -7.06 -5.79
C GLU A 76 -14.27 -8.55 -5.76
N LYS A 77 -14.52 -9.27 -6.86
CA LYS A 77 -14.22 -10.70 -6.96
C LYS A 77 -12.71 -10.97 -7.13
N TYR A 78 -12.02 -10.06 -7.82
CA TYR A 78 -10.59 -10.20 -8.14
C TYR A 78 -9.80 -8.91 -7.80
N PRO A 79 -9.68 -8.54 -6.52
CA PRO A 79 -9.12 -7.23 -6.08
C PRO A 79 -7.63 -7.07 -6.37
N GLY A 80 -6.95 -8.15 -6.76
CA GLY A 80 -5.51 -8.13 -7.06
C GLY A 80 -5.17 -7.92 -8.54
N ASN A 81 -6.15 -7.66 -9.41
CA ASN A 81 -5.93 -7.51 -10.84
C ASN A 81 -5.94 -6.04 -11.29
N LEU A 82 -5.11 -5.74 -12.27
CA LEU A 82 -5.12 -4.46 -12.95
C LEU A 82 -6.23 -4.46 -14.00
N VAL A 83 -7.21 -3.57 -13.87
CA VAL A 83 -8.33 -3.43 -14.82
C VAL A 83 -8.23 -2.09 -15.53
N LEU A 84 -8.16 -2.11 -16.88
CA LEU A 84 -8.44 -0.96 -17.73
C LEU A 84 -9.78 -1.16 -18.44
N VAL A 85 -10.52 -0.08 -18.52
CA VAL A 85 -11.87 -0.08 -19.09
C VAL A 85 -11.82 0.46 -20.52
N LEU A 86 -12.48 -0.23 -21.45
CA LEU A 86 -12.73 0.25 -22.80
C LEU A 86 -14.15 0.83 -22.83
N THR A 87 -14.30 2.08 -23.29
CA THR A 87 -15.60 2.79 -23.33
C THR A 87 -15.94 3.22 -24.74
N GLY A 88 -17.24 3.31 -25.05
CA GLY A 88 -17.72 3.98 -26.26
C GLY A 88 -17.56 5.51 -26.18
N LEU A 89 -17.74 6.19 -27.30
CA LEU A 89 -17.65 7.65 -27.40
C LEU A 89 -18.66 8.40 -26.50
N THR A 90 -19.80 7.78 -26.22
CA THR A 90 -20.89 8.35 -25.40
C THR A 90 -20.73 8.10 -23.91
N ASP A 91 -19.81 7.21 -23.51
CA ASP A 91 -19.71 6.68 -22.15
C ASP A 91 -18.46 7.18 -21.39
N GLU A 92 -17.88 8.30 -21.83
CA GLU A 92 -16.63 8.85 -21.25
C GLU A 92 -16.79 9.22 -19.77
N GLU A 93 -17.95 9.79 -19.37
CA GLU A 93 -18.25 10.07 -17.95
C GLU A 93 -18.32 8.80 -17.12
N VAL A 94 -18.91 7.74 -17.68
CA VAL A 94 -18.99 6.41 -17.05
C VAL A 94 -17.58 5.81 -16.90
N GLY A 95 -16.72 5.95 -17.92
CA GLY A 95 -15.32 5.54 -17.86
C GLY A 95 -14.56 6.21 -16.71
N LEU A 96 -14.72 7.52 -16.55
CA LEU A 96 -14.11 8.25 -15.43
C LEU A 96 -14.64 7.78 -14.08
N GLU A 97 -15.91 7.43 -13.99
CA GLU A 97 -16.49 6.90 -12.76
C GLU A 97 -15.94 5.53 -12.41
N THR A 98 -15.64 4.65 -13.38
CA THR A 98 -15.01 3.34 -13.12
C THR A 98 -13.65 3.47 -12.45
N VAL A 99 -12.88 4.50 -12.79
CA VAL A 99 -11.58 4.79 -12.14
C VAL A 99 -11.77 5.14 -10.67
N ARG A 100 -12.82 5.87 -10.29
CA ARG A 100 -13.16 6.18 -8.90
C ARG A 100 -13.52 4.94 -8.09
N TYR A 101 -14.00 3.89 -8.74
CA TYR A 101 -14.32 2.59 -8.13
C TYR A 101 -13.14 1.62 -8.12
N GLY A 102 -11.98 1.99 -8.68
CA GLY A 102 -10.75 1.21 -8.57
C GLY A 102 -10.21 0.64 -9.88
N ALA A 103 -10.86 0.90 -11.02
CA ALA A 103 -10.21 0.66 -12.31
C ALA A 103 -8.95 1.53 -12.41
N GLN A 104 -7.90 0.99 -13.01
CA GLN A 104 -6.60 1.68 -13.07
C GLN A 104 -6.61 2.86 -14.05
N ASP A 105 -7.38 2.73 -15.15
CA ASP A 105 -7.56 3.75 -16.17
C ASP A 105 -8.74 3.37 -17.09
N PHE A 106 -9.10 4.26 -18.03
CA PHE A 106 -10.04 3.95 -19.11
C PHE A 106 -9.55 4.51 -20.44
N LEU A 107 -9.98 3.89 -21.54
CA LEU A 107 -9.67 4.29 -22.91
C LEU A 107 -10.97 4.37 -23.74
N VAL A 108 -11.12 5.46 -24.48
CA VAL A 108 -12.30 5.67 -25.34
C VAL A 108 -12.04 5.07 -26.72
N LYS A 109 -12.80 4.04 -27.10
CA LYS A 109 -12.72 3.37 -28.40
C LYS A 109 -12.82 4.39 -29.55
N GLY A 110 -11.95 4.24 -30.54
CA GLY A 110 -11.86 5.17 -31.68
C GLY A 110 -11.10 6.47 -31.42
N LYS A 111 -10.68 6.77 -30.18
CA LYS A 111 -9.85 7.93 -29.85
C LYS A 111 -8.36 7.60 -29.64
N PHE A 112 -7.94 6.36 -29.81
CA PHE A 112 -6.56 5.93 -29.63
C PHE A 112 -6.11 4.99 -30.77
N ASP A 113 -4.81 4.94 -30.97
CA ASP A 113 -4.11 3.99 -31.82
C ASP A 113 -3.35 2.94 -31.00
N GLY A 114 -2.68 2.00 -31.67
CA GLY A 114 -1.92 0.94 -30.99
C GLY A 114 -0.81 1.49 -30.08
N LYS A 115 -0.15 2.58 -30.47
CA LYS A 115 0.90 3.20 -29.67
C LYS A 115 0.34 3.79 -28.37
N VAL A 116 -0.78 4.48 -28.42
CA VAL A 116 -1.46 5.04 -27.23
C VAL A 116 -1.94 3.91 -26.33
N LEU A 117 -2.57 2.85 -26.88
CA LEU A 117 -2.98 1.69 -26.12
C LEU A 117 -1.81 1.08 -25.33
N ILE A 118 -0.73 0.71 -26.02
CA ILE A 118 0.44 0.07 -25.39
C ILE A 118 1.04 0.98 -24.32
N THR A 119 1.19 2.28 -24.62
CA THR A 119 1.76 3.24 -23.66
C THR A 119 0.89 3.37 -22.41
N SER A 120 -0.43 3.46 -22.55
CA SER A 120 -1.38 3.53 -21.43
C SER A 120 -1.34 2.26 -20.59
N LEU A 121 -1.31 1.09 -21.23
CA LEU A 121 -1.19 -0.20 -20.54
C LEU A 121 0.10 -0.27 -19.71
N MET A 122 1.22 0.13 -20.28
CA MET A 122 2.50 0.10 -19.58
C MET A 122 2.55 1.06 -18.40
N PHE A 123 2.05 2.29 -18.55
CA PHE A 123 1.96 3.22 -17.42
C PHE A 123 1.02 2.72 -16.32
N ALA A 124 -0.12 2.16 -16.70
CA ALA A 124 -1.05 1.57 -15.75
C ALA A 124 -0.42 0.38 -15.01
N TYR A 125 0.28 -0.50 -15.73
CA TYR A 125 0.97 -1.66 -15.18
C TYR A 125 2.08 -1.27 -14.19
N GLU A 126 2.93 -0.31 -14.56
CA GLU A 126 4.00 0.15 -13.66
C GLU A 126 3.44 0.84 -12.41
N ARG A 127 2.41 1.70 -12.54
CA ARG A 127 1.72 2.32 -11.39
C ARG A 127 1.12 1.25 -10.48
N PHE A 128 0.44 0.26 -11.04
CA PHE A 128 -0.17 -0.83 -10.28
C PHE A 128 0.87 -1.65 -9.51
N LYS A 129 1.99 -2.01 -10.16
CA LYS A 129 3.12 -2.70 -9.51
C LYS A 129 3.72 -1.90 -8.36
N LEU A 130 3.93 -0.61 -8.56
CA LEU A 130 4.47 0.27 -7.51
C LEU A 130 3.52 0.37 -6.32
N ASN A 131 2.23 0.59 -6.57
CA ASN A 131 1.22 0.65 -5.52
C ASN A 131 1.11 -0.68 -4.74
N SER A 132 1.13 -1.81 -5.44
CA SER A 132 1.11 -3.14 -4.81
C SER A 132 2.35 -3.39 -3.94
N LYS A 133 3.54 -2.92 -4.37
CA LYS A 133 4.75 -2.99 -3.54
C LYS A 133 4.64 -2.11 -2.30
N LEU A 134 4.14 -0.89 -2.45
CA LEU A 134 3.96 0.03 -1.32
C LEU A 134 3.00 -0.53 -0.28
N SER A 135 1.86 -1.10 -0.73
CA SER A 135 0.90 -1.75 0.17
C SER A 135 1.52 -2.90 0.94
N LYS A 136 2.29 -3.79 0.28
CA LYS A 136 2.99 -4.90 0.95
C LYS A 136 4.02 -4.43 1.97
N ILE A 137 4.79 -3.38 1.65
CA ILE A 137 5.76 -2.79 2.58
C ILE A 137 5.03 -2.21 3.79
N GLN A 138 3.91 -1.51 3.56
CA GLN A 138 3.10 -0.94 4.64
C GLN A 138 2.55 -2.03 5.57
N GLU A 139 2.01 -3.11 5.01
CA GLU A 139 1.53 -4.26 5.79
C GLU A 139 2.65 -4.89 6.62
N GLU A 140 3.86 -5.02 6.06
CA GLU A 140 5.02 -5.57 6.79
C GLU A 140 5.44 -4.65 7.94
N ILE A 141 5.45 -3.33 7.72
CA ILE A 141 5.74 -2.34 8.77
C ILE A 141 4.71 -2.42 9.89
N ASP A 142 3.42 -2.49 9.57
CA ASP A 142 2.34 -2.57 10.55
C ASP A 142 2.39 -3.88 11.35
N LEU A 143 2.72 -4.99 10.69
CA LEU A 143 2.92 -6.26 11.35
C LEU A 143 4.12 -6.23 12.32
N ARG A 144 5.26 -5.68 11.88
CA ARG A 144 6.46 -5.51 12.73
C ARG A 144 6.16 -4.64 13.95
N LYS A 145 5.44 -3.52 13.73
CA LYS A 145 5.02 -2.62 14.81
C LYS A 145 4.13 -3.34 15.82
N THR A 146 3.14 -4.08 15.35
CA THR A 146 2.23 -4.85 16.23
C THR A 146 2.99 -5.90 17.05
N ARG A 147 3.93 -6.63 16.41
CA ARG A 147 4.77 -7.60 17.12
C ARG A 147 5.64 -6.94 18.18
N PHE A 148 6.23 -5.80 17.87
CA PHE A 148 7.06 -5.03 18.81
C PHE A 148 6.23 -4.55 20.01
N ASP A 149 5.05 -4.00 19.78
CA ASP A 149 4.14 -3.55 20.84
C ASP A 149 3.68 -4.72 21.73
N ASN A 150 3.40 -5.89 21.15
CA ASN A 150 3.03 -7.08 21.89
C ASN A 150 4.20 -7.61 22.76
N LEU A 151 5.41 -7.62 22.22
CA LEU A 151 6.62 -8.00 22.99
C LEU A 151 6.86 -7.05 24.17
N GLN A 152 6.73 -5.74 23.96
CA GLN A 152 6.85 -4.77 25.04
C GLN A 152 5.82 -5.01 26.15
N ARG A 153 4.57 -5.31 25.78
CA ARG A 153 3.50 -5.62 26.75
C ARG A 153 3.81 -6.91 27.52
N PHE A 154 4.22 -7.96 26.81
CA PHE A 154 4.55 -9.26 27.42
C PHE A 154 5.74 -9.17 28.39
N LEU A 155 6.76 -8.39 28.04
CA LEU A 155 7.94 -8.18 28.89
C LEU A 155 7.75 -7.09 29.94
N GLU A 156 6.59 -6.43 29.96
CA GLU A 156 6.30 -5.28 30.85
C GLU A 156 7.36 -4.17 30.76
N ILE A 157 7.84 -3.90 29.56
CA ILE A 157 8.86 -2.87 29.31
C ILE A 157 8.31 -1.73 28.47
N GLY A 158 8.80 -0.52 28.71
CA GLY A 158 8.70 0.63 27.83
C GLY A 158 10.01 0.87 27.10
N VAL A 159 9.98 1.59 25.99
CA VAL A 159 11.19 1.97 25.23
C VAL A 159 11.17 3.46 24.96
N THR A 160 12.33 4.09 25.13
CA THR A 160 12.60 5.47 24.69
C THR A 160 13.85 5.50 23.83
N GLU A 161 13.86 6.34 22.81
CA GLU A 161 15.05 6.61 21.97
C GLU A 161 15.29 8.11 21.95
N ILE A 162 16.51 8.53 22.25
CA ILE A 162 16.95 9.92 22.20
C ILE A 162 17.86 10.07 20.99
N HIS A 163 17.46 10.86 20.02
CA HIS A 163 18.25 11.12 18.82
C HIS A 163 19.32 12.19 19.14
N LYS A 164 20.60 11.86 18.95
CA LYS A 164 21.70 12.77 19.33
C LYS A 164 21.75 14.03 18.47
N ASN A 165 21.53 13.87 17.17
CA ASN A 165 21.67 14.92 16.17
C ASN A 165 20.34 15.62 15.80
N GLU A 166 19.25 15.24 16.43
CA GLU A 166 17.92 15.78 16.18
C GLU A 166 17.26 16.20 17.49
N ASP A 167 16.38 17.19 17.42
CA ASP A 167 15.51 17.53 18.55
C ASP A 167 14.33 16.59 18.63
N LYS A 168 14.61 15.27 18.76
CA LYS A 168 13.60 14.24 18.82
C LYS A 168 13.89 13.19 19.88
N VAL A 169 12.83 12.85 20.61
CA VAL A 169 12.79 11.72 21.53
C VAL A 169 11.59 10.87 21.20
N PHE A 170 11.81 9.58 21.03
CA PHE A 170 10.74 8.60 20.87
C PHE A 170 10.37 8.03 22.24
N LEU A 171 9.07 7.85 22.49
CA LEU A 171 8.52 7.14 23.63
C LEU A 171 7.47 6.13 23.16
N SER A 172 7.68 4.84 23.42
CA SER A 172 6.76 3.81 22.97
C SER A 172 5.38 3.94 23.63
N THR A 173 4.36 3.45 22.94
CA THR A 173 2.98 3.43 23.46
C THR A 173 2.90 2.70 24.80
N ASN A 174 3.65 1.58 24.95
CA ASN A 174 3.68 0.84 26.20
C ASN A 174 4.34 1.65 27.35
N ALA A 175 5.43 2.38 27.06
CA ALA A 175 6.07 3.26 28.04
C ALA A 175 5.11 4.36 28.51
N LYS A 176 4.38 5.00 27.60
CA LYS A 176 3.36 6.01 27.96
C LYS A 176 2.28 5.44 28.88
N ARG A 177 1.79 4.23 28.54
CA ARG A 177 0.81 3.54 29.37
C ARG A 177 1.35 3.22 30.78
N MET A 178 2.56 2.66 30.86
CA MET A 178 3.20 2.29 32.14
C MET A 178 3.44 3.49 33.04
N LEU A 179 3.86 4.61 32.45
CA LEU A 179 4.17 5.85 33.16
C LEU A 179 2.98 6.78 33.32
N THR A 180 1.79 6.39 32.85
CA THR A 180 0.56 7.19 32.89
C THR A 180 0.73 8.56 32.21
N ILE A 181 1.40 8.56 31.04
CA ILE A 181 1.62 9.76 30.23
C ILE A 181 0.53 9.86 29.17
N ASP A 182 -0.32 10.88 29.30
CA ASP A 182 -1.34 11.20 28.29
C ASP A 182 -0.78 12.19 27.26
N ALA A 183 -0.23 11.65 26.17
CA ALA A 183 0.30 12.41 25.07
C ALA A 183 0.00 11.77 23.71
N LYS A 184 -0.36 12.62 22.74
CA LYS A 184 -0.57 12.18 21.35
C LYS A 184 0.77 11.94 20.64
N GLY A 185 0.82 10.90 19.81
CA GLY A 185 2.03 10.53 19.08
C GLY A 185 3.10 9.86 19.97
N ASN A 186 4.21 9.52 19.37
CA ASN A 186 5.33 8.82 20.02
C ASN A 186 6.66 9.57 19.89
N PHE A 187 6.70 10.66 19.12
CA PHE A 187 7.87 11.53 18.95
C PHE A 187 7.59 12.89 19.56
N PHE A 188 8.57 13.41 20.28
CA PHE A 188 8.50 14.67 21.03
C PHE A 188 9.79 15.44 20.83
N ALA A 189 9.72 16.79 20.88
CA ALA A 189 10.91 17.63 21.06
C ALA A 189 11.53 17.36 22.44
N LYS A 190 12.86 17.45 22.58
CA LYS A 190 13.57 17.15 23.83
C LYS A 190 13.02 17.94 25.03
N ASP A 191 12.78 19.22 24.84
CA ASP A 191 12.23 20.08 25.89
C ASP A 191 10.82 19.67 26.31
N SER A 192 9.96 19.34 25.35
CA SER A 192 8.60 18.85 25.61
C SER A 192 8.60 17.49 26.27
N PHE A 193 9.56 16.61 25.93
CA PHE A 193 9.68 15.29 26.51
C PHE A 193 9.98 15.36 28.01
N THR A 194 10.88 16.25 28.44
CA THR A 194 11.25 16.39 29.85
C THR A 194 10.07 16.79 30.74
N THR A 195 9.05 17.47 30.19
CA THR A 195 7.85 17.88 30.94
C THR A 195 7.01 16.69 31.42
N PHE A 196 7.15 15.50 30.82
CA PHE A 196 6.46 14.29 31.25
C PHE A 196 7.01 13.69 32.54
N PHE A 197 8.14 14.18 33.03
CA PHE A 197 8.84 13.63 34.17
C PHE A 197 9.12 14.70 35.23
N SER A 198 8.95 14.35 36.50
CA SER A 198 9.42 15.17 37.63
C SER A 198 10.91 14.93 37.88
N THR A 199 11.43 13.76 37.48
CA THR A 199 12.84 13.40 37.57
C THR A 199 13.23 12.61 36.32
N PHE A 200 14.13 13.19 35.51
CA PHE A 200 14.73 12.54 34.35
C PHE A 200 16.18 13.02 34.19
N PRO A 201 17.14 12.15 33.78
CA PRO A 201 18.53 12.57 33.56
C PRO A 201 18.64 13.52 32.37
N ASP A 202 19.75 14.24 32.30
CA ASP A 202 20.06 15.03 31.08
C ASP A 202 20.07 14.11 29.84
N LEU A 203 19.25 14.46 28.88
CA LEU A 203 19.06 13.69 27.64
C LEU A 203 20.34 13.53 26.81
N ASN A 204 21.29 14.48 26.93
CA ASN A 204 22.54 14.45 26.17
C ASN A 204 23.61 13.58 26.81
N SER A 205 23.45 13.24 28.09
CA SER A 205 24.41 12.44 28.89
C SER A 205 23.80 11.23 29.55
N ALA A 206 22.58 10.84 29.15
CA ALA A 206 21.89 9.68 29.74
C ALA A 206 22.65 8.39 29.47
N SER A 207 23.11 7.73 30.54
CA SER A 207 23.87 6.48 30.48
C SER A 207 23.62 5.61 31.71
N GLY A 208 23.79 4.31 31.54
CA GLY A 208 23.62 3.35 32.61
C GLY A 208 22.17 3.21 33.09
N LYS A 209 22.01 2.78 34.36
CA LYS A 209 20.70 2.59 34.97
C LYS A 209 20.33 3.77 35.87
N VAL A 210 19.20 4.41 35.56
CA VAL A 210 18.70 5.60 36.26
C VAL A 210 17.27 5.36 36.73
N THR A 211 16.91 5.92 37.89
CA THR A 211 15.53 5.96 38.36
C THR A 211 14.89 7.26 37.84
N ILE A 212 13.70 7.13 37.26
CA ILE A 212 12.89 8.26 36.80
C ILE A 212 11.54 8.27 37.53
N GLN A 213 10.92 9.44 37.56
CA GLN A 213 9.54 9.58 38.05
C GLN A 213 8.72 10.39 37.07
N SER A 214 7.59 9.85 36.61
CA SER A 214 6.67 10.59 35.74
C SER A 214 6.03 11.77 36.48
N ALA A 215 5.53 12.74 35.74
CA ALA A 215 4.78 13.87 36.31
C ALA A 215 3.52 13.43 37.09
N SER A 216 2.97 12.25 36.76
CA SER A 216 1.86 11.61 37.47
C SER A 216 2.31 10.83 38.72
N GLY A 217 3.60 10.82 39.07
CA GLY A 217 4.14 10.20 40.26
C GLY A 217 4.55 8.72 40.13
N VAL A 218 4.46 8.13 38.95
CA VAL A 218 4.87 6.74 38.72
C VAL A 218 6.39 6.64 38.69
N ALA A 219 6.98 5.81 39.55
CA ALA A 219 8.41 5.54 39.57
C ALA A 219 8.77 4.38 38.60
N ALA A 220 9.88 4.54 37.90
CA ALA A 220 10.40 3.52 37.00
C ALA A 220 11.93 3.56 36.94
N SER A 221 12.55 2.45 36.57
CA SER A 221 13.96 2.41 36.22
C SER A 221 14.11 2.43 34.71
N VAL A 222 15.13 3.16 34.24
CA VAL A 222 15.52 3.18 32.82
C VAL A 222 16.97 2.72 32.72
N GLU A 223 17.21 1.78 31.84
CA GLU A 223 18.57 1.33 31.51
C GLU A 223 18.91 1.87 30.13
N PHE A 224 19.90 2.72 30.01
CA PHE A 224 20.33 3.38 28.79
C PHE A 224 21.52 2.67 28.16
N GLN A 225 21.45 2.49 26.85
CA GLN A 225 22.55 2.04 26.00
C GLN A 225 22.79 3.05 24.89
N GLU A 226 24.03 3.49 24.74
CA GLU A 226 24.44 4.45 23.74
C GLU A 226 24.82 3.76 22.44
N PHE A 227 24.38 4.36 21.32
CA PHE A 227 24.73 4.03 19.94
C PHE A 227 25.27 5.28 19.25
N ASP A 228 25.80 5.13 18.02
CA ASP A 228 26.44 6.24 17.32
C ASP A 228 25.52 7.45 17.12
N ASP A 229 24.28 7.22 16.72
CA ASP A 229 23.29 8.24 16.37
C ASP A 229 22.20 8.47 17.43
N LYS A 230 22.09 7.58 18.42
CA LYS A 230 21.03 7.61 19.43
C LYS A 230 21.40 6.95 20.75
N ILE A 231 20.60 7.26 21.75
CA ILE A 231 20.60 6.57 23.05
C ILE A 231 19.27 5.84 23.18
N LEU A 232 19.34 4.54 23.41
CA LEU A 232 18.17 3.70 23.66
C LEU A 232 17.96 3.50 25.15
N GLY A 233 16.76 3.72 25.66
CA GLY A 233 16.37 3.48 27.03
C GLY A 233 15.30 2.40 27.14
N VAL A 234 15.54 1.41 28.01
CA VAL A 234 14.54 0.39 28.37
C VAL A 234 13.96 0.72 29.75
N ILE A 235 12.66 0.97 29.79
CA ILE A 235 11.91 1.42 30.98
C ILE A 235 11.22 0.22 31.62
N ARG A 236 11.36 0.07 32.94
CA ARG A 236 10.65 -0.92 33.76
C ARG A 236 10.07 -0.21 34.98
N LEU A 237 8.85 -0.57 35.37
CA LEU A 237 8.29 -0.08 36.65
C LEU A 237 9.14 -0.58 37.82
N SER A 238 9.29 0.24 38.82
CA SER A 238 10.03 -0.04 40.03
C SER A 238 9.17 -0.76 41.05
#